data_fd8694bae5d58657dc63519c74ff38d3
#
_entry.id   fd8694bae5d58657dc63519c74ff38d3
#
_cell.length_a   1.000
_cell.length_b   1.000
_cell.length_c   1.000
_cell.angle_alpha   90.00
_cell.angle_beta   90.00
_cell.angle_gamma   90.00
#
_symmetry.space_group_name_H-M   'P 1'
#
loop_
_entity.id
_entity.type
_entity.pdbx_description
1 polymer ?
#
loop_
_entity_poly.entity_id
_entity_poly.type
_entity_poly.pdbx_seq_one_letter_code
_entity_poly.pdbx_strand_id
1 'polypeptide(L)'
;MYILFEEHQYESSAVEKILKDIYVLQDVDKKVSVQYVGYFYNPQLRDCVFILPKVLLKDDPQKKKEVLAGVTLEDGETVCPEQVLTPQEQKKLSREYRKFIYEFSVWVYRALSVFYKANPTSKAILYKHITRTGKGKRQHTNTYLDIVLSLIRFNQENRDFVLFTVKNLHRGNNKINWTKTISHSSAFMQGNGAPVYLKLVNKKRIVNYEEELFIIYYSILNYLNAEYGFQTPINIQYELITGKQFKEYLKGMGKMRLMQIKYKYFSDKALQLWDMCYAFFENSYRIAINAHAQEYILAKNFNIVFEAMIDDLIGTPHTDIPKGLADQKDGKRVDHLYTDLALTSNDAQASREVYYIGDSKYYKNGHPLTSESIYKQYTYARNVIQWNINLFLSDDTAFDDEDRKNRAKDRESFRDIHLQDTGATEGYDVIPNFFISGFVYDDHRYNAGEKNIRKHYNGNGEHCTTVSYQFPDRLFDRDTLFLSQYDVNFLYVLFLYARNKANEKAQWKRKVRDIFRNEIREVIQKNYCIYAMRAKLGVDGELYMQKHFYEMNGRVFKPY
;
A
#
# COMPACT_ATOMS: atom_id res chain seq x y z
N MET A 1 20.06 12.07 4.91
CA MET A 1 18.85 11.45 5.45
C MET A 1 19.22 10.61 6.65
N TYR A 2 18.49 10.75 7.75
CA TYR A 2 18.61 9.91 8.95
C TYR A 2 17.56 8.83 8.88
N ILE A 3 17.88 7.61 9.35
CA ILE A 3 16.98 6.46 9.32
C ILE A 3 16.87 5.87 10.71
N LEU A 4 15.64 5.77 11.21
CA LEU A 4 15.28 5.15 12.46
C LEU A 4 14.30 4.00 12.19
N PHE A 5 14.13 3.12 13.15
CA PHE A 5 13.17 2.03 13.11
C PHE A 5 12.20 2.11 14.29
N GLU A 6 10.95 1.87 14.01
CA GLU A 6 9.89 1.81 15.00
C GLU A 6 10.20 0.73 16.05
N GLU A 7 9.98 1.07 17.33
CA GLU A 7 10.19 0.21 18.51
C GLU A 7 11.64 -0.28 18.74
N HIS A 8 12.60 0.14 17.94
CA HIS A 8 13.99 -0.14 18.23
C HIS A 8 14.50 0.77 19.37
N GLN A 9 15.33 0.22 20.26
CA GLN A 9 15.87 0.95 21.40
C GLN A 9 17.23 1.56 21.08
N TYR A 10 17.25 2.88 20.95
CA TYR A 10 18.46 3.66 20.69
C TYR A 10 19.03 4.25 21.99
N GLU A 11 20.34 4.44 22.03
CA GLU A 11 20.96 5.28 23.06
C GLU A 11 20.47 6.72 22.94
N SER A 12 20.05 7.34 24.06
CA SER A 12 19.47 8.69 24.07
C SER A 12 20.38 9.72 23.41
N SER A 13 21.68 9.66 23.68
CA SER A 13 22.69 10.58 23.12
C SER A 13 22.79 10.54 21.60
N ALA A 14 22.51 9.39 20.98
CA ALA A 14 22.60 9.22 19.53
C ALA A 14 21.40 9.84 18.79
N VAL A 15 20.24 9.88 19.42
CA VAL A 15 18.98 10.27 18.77
C VAL A 15 18.36 11.58 19.28
N GLU A 16 18.86 12.16 20.37
CA GLU A 16 18.31 13.38 20.97
C GLU A 16 18.17 14.54 19.98
N LYS A 17 19.21 14.79 19.17
CA LYS A 17 19.19 15.86 18.16
C LYS A 17 18.26 15.53 16.99
N ILE A 18 18.04 14.24 16.72
CA ILE A 18 17.23 13.78 15.60
C ILE A 18 15.73 13.90 15.96
N LEU A 19 15.38 13.59 17.21
CA LEU A 19 14.01 13.44 17.70
C LEU A 19 13.51 14.60 18.57
N LYS A 20 14.20 15.72 18.61
CA LYS A 20 13.97 16.82 19.55
C LYS A 20 12.50 17.27 19.68
N ASP A 21 11.75 17.25 18.59
CA ASP A 21 10.36 17.72 18.56
C ASP A 21 9.34 16.57 18.46
N ILE A 22 9.78 15.32 18.66
CA ILE A 22 8.94 14.13 18.58
C ILE A 22 8.88 13.45 19.94
N TYR A 23 7.65 13.10 20.33
CA TYR A 23 7.44 12.33 21.55
C TYR A 23 8.07 10.94 21.42
N VAL A 24 8.89 10.56 22.39
CA VAL A 24 9.60 9.29 22.45
C VAL A 24 9.32 8.61 23.81
N LEU A 25 9.32 7.30 23.80
CA LEU A 25 9.29 6.53 25.05
C LEU A 25 10.72 6.36 25.56
N GLN A 26 10.96 6.78 26.80
CA GLN A 26 12.22 6.53 27.49
C GLN A 26 12.07 5.35 28.44
N ASP A 27 13.02 4.43 28.38
CA ASP A 27 13.11 3.31 29.31
C ASP A 27 13.99 3.66 30.51
N VAL A 28 13.97 2.82 31.56
CA VAL A 28 14.71 2.97 32.82
C VAL A 28 16.23 3.12 32.58
N ASP A 29 16.76 2.47 31.51
CA ASP A 29 18.18 2.46 31.16
C ASP A 29 18.60 3.65 30.24
N LYS A 30 17.80 4.73 30.17
CA LYS A 30 18.03 5.90 29.28
C LYS A 30 18.01 5.54 27.79
N LYS A 31 17.44 4.41 27.43
CA LYS A 31 17.19 4.07 26.02
C LYS A 31 15.91 4.73 25.55
N VAL A 32 15.87 5.07 24.29
CA VAL A 32 14.78 5.78 23.64
C VAL A 32 14.24 4.94 22.51
N SER A 33 12.94 4.71 22.51
CA SER A 33 12.23 4.08 21.38
C SER A 33 11.19 4.99 20.76
N VAL A 34 10.97 4.85 19.46
CA VAL A 34 10.06 5.68 18.66
C VAL A 34 8.85 4.85 18.27
N GLN A 35 7.64 5.37 18.55
CA GLN A 35 6.36 4.71 18.24
C GLN A 35 5.69 5.29 17.00
N TYR A 36 6.49 5.73 16.02
CA TYR A 36 6.01 6.33 14.80
C TYR A 36 6.66 5.66 13.60
N VAL A 37 5.94 5.67 12.49
CA VAL A 37 6.46 5.33 11.15
C VAL A 37 6.16 6.49 10.22
N GLY A 38 7.13 6.91 9.44
CA GLY A 38 6.93 7.95 8.46
C GLY A 38 8.14 8.86 8.24
N TYR A 39 7.87 10.09 7.89
CA TYR A 39 8.85 11.03 7.39
C TYR A 39 8.62 12.42 7.97
N PHE A 40 9.72 13.10 8.33
CA PHE A 40 9.70 14.51 8.70
C PHE A 40 11.04 15.18 8.38
N TYR A 41 11.02 16.49 8.23
CA TYR A 41 12.21 17.31 8.06
C TYR A 41 12.67 17.87 9.40
N ASN A 42 13.94 17.64 9.77
CA ASN A 42 14.54 18.21 10.97
C ASN A 42 15.32 19.50 10.63
N PRO A 43 14.84 20.68 11.09
CA PRO A 43 15.48 21.97 10.75
C PRO A 43 16.88 22.14 11.34
N GLN A 44 17.19 21.47 12.46
CA GLN A 44 18.48 21.58 13.12
C GLN A 44 19.56 20.82 12.35
N LEU A 45 19.22 19.62 11.92
CA LEU A 45 20.09 18.77 11.10
C LEU A 45 20.11 19.21 9.63
N ARG A 46 19.14 20.07 9.23
CA ARG A 46 18.89 20.45 7.84
C ARG A 46 18.76 19.24 6.91
N ASP A 47 18.15 18.18 7.42
CA ASP A 47 18.03 16.90 6.72
C ASP A 47 16.73 16.22 7.09
N CYS A 48 16.34 15.22 6.30
CA CYS A 48 15.16 14.44 6.49
C CYS A 48 15.41 13.26 7.40
N VAL A 49 14.40 12.92 8.18
CA VAL A 49 14.38 11.77 9.07
C VAL A 49 13.27 10.84 8.61
N PHE A 50 13.62 9.59 8.37
CA PHE A 50 12.69 8.50 8.14
C PHE A 50 12.63 7.58 9.35
N ILE A 51 11.43 7.23 9.76
CA ILE A 51 11.19 6.17 10.74
C ILE A 51 10.52 5.03 9.99
N LEU A 52 11.21 3.91 9.87
CA LEU A 52 10.80 2.76 9.09
C LEU A 52 10.06 1.74 9.97
N PRO A 53 9.16 0.93 9.36
CA PRO A 53 8.38 -0.08 10.07
C PRO A 53 9.24 -1.15 10.73
N LYS A 54 8.85 -1.57 11.94
CA LYS A 54 9.53 -2.63 12.71
C LYS A 54 9.56 -4.01 12.06
N VAL A 55 8.71 -4.26 11.08
CA VAL A 55 8.70 -5.52 10.31
C VAL A 55 10.01 -5.77 9.55
N LEU A 56 10.81 -4.72 9.30
CA LEU A 56 12.17 -4.85 8.75
C LEU A 56 13.19 -5.32 9.79
N LEU A 57 12.83 -5.38 11.05
CA LEU A 57 13.71 -5.83 12.13
C LEU A 57 13.52 -7.33 12.37
N LYS A 58 14.62 -8.00 12.67
CA LYS A 58 14.68 -9.41 13.04
C LYS A 58 15.61 -9.56 14.25
N ASP A 59 15.22 -10.39 15.20
CA ASP A 59 16.11 -10.75 16.31
C ASP A 59 17.19 -11.71 15.80
N ASP A 60 18.45 -11.39 16.06
CA ASP A 60 19.58 -12.29 15.80
C ASP A 60 19.92 -13.05 17.08
N PRO A 61 19.60 -14.37 17.19
CA PRO A 61 19.85 -15.15 18.39
C PRO A 61 21.36 -15.26 18.73
N GLN A 62 22.23 -15.17 17.73
CA GLN A 62 23.67 -15.29 17.92
C GLN A 62 24.27 -14.01 18.48
N LYS A 63 23.83 -12.86 17.99
CA LYS A 63 24.32 -11.53 18.43
C LYS A 63 23.55 -10.99 19.62
N LYS A 64 22.40 -11.59 20.00
CA LYS A 64 21.45 -11.05 20.98
C LYS A 64 21.08 -9.58 20.75
N LYS A 65 20.98 -9.20 19.48
CA LYS A 65 20.68 -7.84 19.01
C LYS A 65 19.68 -7.90 17.85
N GLU A 66 18.98 -6.79 17.68
CA GLU A 66 18.14 -6.59 16.50
C GLU A 66 18.99 -6.27 15.28
N VAL A 67 18.66 -6.89 14.15
CA VAL A 67 19.32 -6.68 12.87
C VAL A 67 18.27 -6.41 11.78
N LEU A 68 18.70 -5.80 10.69
CA LEU A 68 17.85 -5.57 9.54
C LEU A 68 17.69 -6.86 8.74
N ALA A 69 16.45 -7.25 8.46
CA ALA A 69 16.16 -8.43 7.66
C ALA A 69 16.72 -8.25 6.24
N GLY A 70 17.60 -9.18 5.84
CA GLY A 70 18.18 -9.23 4.49
C GLY A 70 19.19 -8.14 4.17
N VAL A 71 19.63 -7.32 5.12
CA VAL A 71 20.66 -6.31 4.90
C VAL A 71 21.99 -6.77 5.46
N THR A 72 23.01 -6.77 4.63
CA THR A 72 24.38 -7.13 5.02
C THR A 72 25.37 -6.05 4.59
N LEU A 73 26.47 -5.96 5.30
CA LEU A 73 27.66 -5.19 4.88
C LEU A 73 28.38 -5.92 3.73
N GLU A 74 29.36 -5.25 3.14
CA GLU A 74 30.18 -5.83 2.04
C GLU A 74 30.94 -7.09 2.46
N ASP A 75 31.23 -7.25 3.75
CA ASP A 75 31.89 -8.41 4.36
C ASP A 75 30.90 -9.56 4.71
N GLY A 76 29.61 -9.38 4.46
CA GLY A 76 28.54 -10.35 4.74
C GLY A 76 28.00 -10.30 6.17
N GLU A 77 28.46 -9.39 7.01
CA GLU A 77 27.91 -9.21 8.35
C GLU A 77 26.49 -8.59 8.32
N THR A 78 25.63 -9.07 9.22
CA THR A 78 24.28 -8.51 9.42
C THR A 78 24.36 -7.09 9.99
N VAL A 79 23.49 -6.21 9.51
CA VAL A 79 23.47 -4.78 9.84
C VAL A 79 22.52 -4.52 11.00
N CYS A 80 22.99 -3.82 12.03
CA CYS A 80 22.16 -3.31 13.11
C CYS A 80 21.55 -1.94 12.78
N PRO A 81 20.41 -1.56 13.37
CA PRO A 81 19.76 -0.26 13.14
C PRO A 81 20.66 0.95 13.35
N GLU A 82 21.58 0.90 14.30
CA GLU A 82 22.53 1.98 14.56
C GLU A 82 23.51 2.22 13.40
N GLN A 83 23.84 1.16 12.64
CA GLN A 83 24.77 1.23 11.51
C GLN A 83 24.17 1.87 10.25
N VAL A 84 22.89 2.22 10.29
CA VAL A 84 22.19 2.94 9.19
C VAL A 84 21.61 4.27 9.64
N LEU A 85 21.80 4.64 10.90
CA LEU A 85 21.21 5.83 11.51
C LEU A 85 21.59 7.12 10.78
N THR A 86 22.87 7.29 10.48
CA THR A 86 23.40 8.53 9.88
C THR A 86 23.76 8.37 8.40
N PRO A 87 23.75 9.48 7.62
CA PRO A 87 24.20 9.45 6.22
C PRO A 87 25.64 8.96 6.01
N GLN A 88 26.48 9.08 7.03
CA GLN A 88 27.87 8.63 6.98
C GLN A 88 27.97 7.11 7.13
N GLU A 89 27.20 6.53 8.04
CA GLU A 89 27.14 5.09 8.25
C GLU A 89 26.53 4.38 7.06
N GLN A 90 25.49 4.96 6.46
CA GLN A 90 24.85 4.41 5.25
C GLN A 90 25.80 4.27 4.04
N LYS A 91 26.92 5.02 4.01
CA LYS A 91 27.92 4.88 2.94
C LYS A 91 28.64 3.53 2.97
N LYS A 92 28.65 2.85 4.12
CA LYS A 92 29.25 1.51 4.31
C LYS A 92 28.36 0.39 3.75
N LEU A 93 27.08 0.68 3.50
CA LEU A 93 26.15 -0.26 2.88
C LEU A 93 26.43 -0.40 1.39
N SER A 94 26.15 -1.57 0.83
CA SER A 94 26.20 -1.76 -0.61
C SER A 94 25.29 -0.77 -1.34
N ARG A 95 25.60 -0.47 -2.59
CA ARG A 95 24.79 0.44 -3.43
C ARG A 95 23.35 -0.06 -3.57
N GLU A 96 23.16 -1.38 -3.63
CA GLU A 96 21.87 -2.03 -3.79
C GLU A 96 20.98 -1.81 -2.56
N TYR A 97 21.50 -2.05 -1.36
CA TYR A 97 20.75 -1.84 -0.12
C TYR A 97 20.43 -0.38 0.14
N ARG A 98 21.35 0.55 -0.17
CA ARG A 98 21.04 1.98 -0.11
C ARG A 98 19.88 2.35 -1.02
N LYS A 99 19.89 1.84 -2.26
CA LYS A 99 18.80 2.06 -3.21
C LYS A 99 17.48 1.50 -2.68
N PHE A 100 17.49 0.27 -2.16
CA PHE A 100 16.32 -0.35 -1.55
C PHE A 100 15.71 0.52 -0.44
N ILE A 101 16.51 0.97 0.52
CA ILE A 101 16.03 1.79 1.64
C ILE A 101 15.41 3.11 1.14
N TYR A 102 16.00 3.73 0.13
CA TYR A 102 15.46 4.97 -0.44
C TYR A 102 14.14 4.74 -1.18
N GLU A 103 14.03 3.71 -1.99
CA GLU A 103 12.78 3.35 -2.68
C GLU A 103 11.69 2.93 -1.68
N PHE A 104 12.06 2.16 -0.67
CA PHE A 104 11.16 1.75 0.40
C PHE A 104 10.56 2.95 1.16
N SER A 105 11.36 3.98 1.42
CA SER A 105 10.90 5.20 2.07
C SER A 105 9.81 5.93 1.26
N VAL A 106 9.92 5.92 -0.07
CA VAL A 106 8.89 6.46 -0.97
C VAL A 106 7.59 5.66 -0.87
N TRP A 107 7.67 4.34 -0.79
CA TRP A 107 6.48 3.50 -0.66
C TRP A 107 5.78 3.68 0.67
N VAL A 108 6.54 3.76 1.77
CA VAL A 108 5.97 4.06 3.10
C VAL A 108 5.25 5.42 3.07
N TYR A 109 5.90 6.47 2.57
CA TYR A 109 5.26 7.77 2.41
C TYR A 109 3.98 7.68 1.58
N ARG A 110 4.03 6.95 0.48
CA ARG A 110 2.90 6.80 -0.43
C ARG A 110 1.74 6.04 0.22
N ALA A 111 2.03 4.95 0.94
CA ALA A 111 1.03 4.18 1.67
C ALA A 111 0.36 5.03 2.76
N LEU A 112 1.14 5.79 3.54
CA LEU A 112 0.60 6.73 4.53
C LEU A 112 -0.29 7.79 3.88
N SER A 113 0.09 8.30 2.72
CA SER A 113 -0.70 9.27 1.96
C SER A 113 -2.03 8.67 1.45
N VAL A 114 -2.03 7.41 1.01
CA VAL A 114 -3.24 6.67 0.60
C VAL A 114 -4.15 6.47 1.80
N PHE A 115 -3.60 5.99 2.92
CA PHE A 115 -4.35 5.80 4.16
C PHE A 115 -5.00 7.10 4.65
N TYR A 116 -4.24 8.20 4.69
CA TYR A 116 -4.75 9.51 5.13
C TYR A 116 -5.91 10.00 4.27
N LYS A 117 -5.83 9.82 2.95
CA LYS A 117 -6.91 10.19 2.03
C LYS A 117 -8.17 9.35 2.24
N ALA A 118 -8.01 8.06 2.51
CA ALA A 118 -9.12 7.15 2.79
C ALA A 118 -9.74 7.39 4.18
N ASN A 119 -8.94 7.81 5.16
CA ASN A 119 -9.32 7.97 6.55
C ASN A 119 -8.96 9.36 7.11
N PRO A 120 -9.55 10.46 6.60
CA PRO A 120 -9.14 11.81 6.95
C PRO A 120 -9.39 12.19 8.42
N THR A 121 -10.29 11.49 9.09
CA THR A 121 -10.63 11.68 10.51
C THR A 121 -9.82 10.82 11.47
N SER A 122 -8.98 9.92 10.95
CA SER A 122 -8.16 9.03 11.76
C SER A 122 -7.11 9.80 12.53
N LYS A 123 -7.06 9.56 13.86
CA LYS A 123 -6.03 10.10 14.74
C LYS A 123 -4.69 9.32 14.64
N ALA A 124 -4.65 8.25 13.86
CA ALA A 124 -3.45 7.45 13.67
C ALA A 124 -2.37 8.18 12.86
N ILE A 125 -2.75 9.15 12.03
CA ILE A 125 -1.78 9.93 11.24
C ILE A 125 -1.73 11.36 11.71
N LEU A 126 -0.50 11.81 11.97
CA LEU A 126 -0.15 13.20 12.15
C LEU A 126 0.37 13.72 10.80
N TYR A 127 -0.44 14.53 10.13
CA TYR A 127 -0.07 15.19 8.89
C TYR A 127 -0.02 16.68 9.09
N LYS A 128 1.08 17.31 8.73
CA LYS A 128 1.22 18.76 8.78
C LYS A 128 1.94 19.27 7.54
N HIS A 129 1.25 20.11 6.81
CA HIS A 129 1.83 20.88 5.72
C HIS A 129 2.13 22.29 6.24
N ILE A 130 3.40 22.61 6.44
CA ILE A 130 3.81 23.94 6.89
C ILE A 130 4.27 24.73 5.68
N THR A 131 3.41 25.64 5.21
CA THR A 131 3.81 26.64 4.23
C THR A 131 4.53 27.77 4.96
N ARG A 132 5.83 27.92 4.76
CA ARG A 132 6.55 29.13 5.21
C ARG A 132 6.40 30.23 4.17
N THR A 133 5.62 31.25 4.50
CA THR A 133 5.62 32.53 3.78
C THR A 133 6.87 33.30 4.17
N GLY A 134 7.90 33.25 3.32
CA GLY A 134 9.13 34.02 3.49
C GLY A 134 10.13 33.69 2.38
N LYS A 135 10.95 34.67 1.98
CA LYS A 135 12.06 34.47 1.04
C LYS A 135 13.03 33.44 1.64
N GLY A 136 12.75 32.17 1.38
CA GLY A 136 13.51 31.05 1.95
C GLY A 136 14.90 30.97 1.37
N LYS A 137 15.91 30.78 2.23
CA LYS A 137 17.22 30.32 1.79
C LYS A 137 17.05 28.97 1.09
N ARG A 138 17.75 28.78 -0.03
CA ARG A 138 17.82 27.49 -0.75
C ARG A 138 18.16 26.39 0.25
N GLN A 139 17.27 25.40 0.39
CA GLN A 139 17.52 24.23 1.21
C GLN A 139 18.08 23.12 0.31
N HIS A 140 19.11 22.45 0.78
CA HIS A 140 19.61 21.25 0.13
C HIS A 140 18.72 20.08 0.54
N THR A 141 18.16 19.38 -0.43
CA THR A 141 17.42 18.13 -0.19
C THR A 141 18.37 16.96 -0.42
N ASN A 142 18.27 15.98 0.43
CA ASN A 142 19.21 14.88 0.47
C ASN A 142 18.56 13.51 0.22
N THR A 143 17.26 13.45 -0.13
CA THR A 143 16.58 12.19 -0.28
C THR A 143 15.95 12.02 -1.66
N TYR A 144 15.85 10.78 -2.10
CA TYR A 144 15.15 10.43 -3.33
C TYR A 144 13.67 10.86 -3.28
N LEU A 145 13.03 10.73 -2.11
CA LEU A 145 11.65 11.19 -1.90
C LEU A 145 11.51 12.69 -2.13
N ASP A 146 12.45 13.51 -1.64
CA ASP A 146 12.39 14.95 -1.84
C ASP A 146 12.49 15.31 -3.33
N ILE A 147 13.32 14.60 -4.09
CA ILE A 147 13.40 14.77 -5.54
C ILE A 147 12.08 14.43 -6.21
N VAL A 148 11.49 13.28 -5.85
CA VAL A 148 10.19 12.84 -6.37
C VAL A 148 9.09 13.86 -6.05
N LEU A 149 8.98 14.29 -4.79
CA LEU A 149 7.99 15.27 -4.37
C LEU A 149 8.20 16.63 -5.05
N SER A 150 9.46 17.03 -5.26
CA SER A 150 9.78 18.27 -5.96
C SER A 150 9.38 18.24 -7.43
N LEU A 151 9.59 17.13 -8.12
CA LEU A 151 9.14 16.92 -9.51
C LEU A 151 7.61 17.00 -9.60
N ILE A 152 6.90 16.36 -8.67
CA ILE A 152 5.44 16.37 -8.62
C ILE A 152 4.91 17.79 -8.33
N ARG A 153 5.51 18.47 -7.35
CA ARG A 153 5.14 19.85 -6.99
C ARG A 153 5.41 20.81 -8.13
N PHE A 154 6.55 20.68 -8.81
CA PHE A 154 6.87 21.49 -9.99
C PHE A 154 5.75 21.37 -11.05
N ASN A 155 5.22 20.18 -11.28
CA ASN A 155 4.10 19.97 -12.21
C ASN A 155 2.82 20.69 -11.77
N GLN A 156 2.54 20.70 -10.47
CA GLN A 156 1.33 21.36 -9.92
C GLN A 156 1.42 22.89 -10.00
N GLU A 157 2.60 23.43 -9.70
CA GLU A 157 2.85 24.88 -9.65
C GLU A 157 3.09 25.51 -11.03
N ASN A 158 3.54 24.71 -12.00
CA ASN A 158 3.96 25.22 -13.31
C ASN A 158 3.23 24.54 -14.48
N ARG A 159 1.90 24.36 -14.36
CA ARG A 159 1.08 23.69 -15.40
C ARG A 159 1.16 24.33 -16.77
N ASP A 160 1.31 25.66 -16.82
CA ASP A 160 1.38 26.44 -18.05
C ASP A 160 2.81 26.67 -18.53
N PHE A 161 3.79 26.07 -17.87
CA PHE A 161 5.19 26.23 -18.29
C PHE A 161 5.47 25.39 -19.52
N VAL A 162 5.70 26.05 -20.63
CA VAL A 162 6.03 25.45 -21.93
C VAL A 162 7.18 26.21 -22.59
N LEU A 163 7.96 25.50 -23.38
CA LEU A 163 8.98 26.11 -24.24
C LEU A 163 8.43 26.28 -25.65
N PHE A 164 8.82 27.37 -26.27
CA PHE A 164 8.35 27.72 -27.59
C PHE A 164 9.49 27.62 -28.59
N THR A 165 9.15 27.15 -29.79
CA THR A 165 9.99 27.29 -30.98
C THR A 165 9.41 28.31 -31.93
N VAL A 166 10.26 28.94 -32.71
CA VAL A 166 9.84 29.93 -33.71
C VAL A 166 9.88 29.27 -35.08
N LYS A 167 8.70 29.01 -35.65
CA LYS A 167 8.61 28.60 -37.05
C LYS A 167 8.55 29.82 -37.97
N ASN A 168 9.37 29.81 -39.01
CA ASN A 168 9.31 30.81 -40.06
C ASN A 168 8.32 30.31 -41.13
N LEU A 169 7.31 31.16 -41.43
CA LEU A 169 6.26 30.87 -42.41
C LEU A 169 6.38 31.86 -43.56
N HIS A 170 6.21 31.38 -44.80
CA HIS A 170 6.24 32.24 -45.98
C HIS A 170 4.87 32.89 -46.27
N ARG A 171 3.83 32.60 -45.50
CA ARG A 171 2.46 33.14 -45.65
C ARG A 171 1.82 33.36 -44.26
N GLY A 172 0.93 34.34 -44.18
CA GLY A 172 0.10 34.59 -42.98
C GLY A 172 0.31 35.96 -42.36
N ASN A 173 -0.56 36.31 -41.40
CA ASN A 173 -0.60 37.64 -40.76
C ASN A 173 0.22 37.70 -39.45
N ASN A 174 1.22 36.83 -39.28
CA ASN A 174 2.06 36.82 -38.11
C ASN A 174 3.17 37.90 -38.19
N LYS A 175 3.84 38.14 -37.07
CA LYS A 175 4.95 39.10 -37.00
C LYS A 175 6.02 38.81 -38.06
N ILE A 176 6.41 39.83 -38.83
CA ILE A 176 7.42 39.70 -39.86
C ILE A 176 8.81 39.50 -39.24
N ASN A 177 9.54 38.53 -39.78
CA ASN A 177 10.96 38.35 -39.47
C ASN A 177 11.78 39.14 -40.49
N TRP A 178 11.98 40.43 -40.22
CA TRP A 178 12.69 41.33 -41.12
C TRP A 178 14.08 40.84 -41.50
N THR A 179 14.84 40.32 -40.55
CA THR A 179 16.19 39.77 -40.82
C THR A 179 16.15 38.70 -41.89
N LYS A 180 15.21 37.72 -41.77
CA LYS A 180 15.06 36.68 -42.81
C LYS A 180 14.42 37.20 -44.10
N THR A 181 13.48 38.14 -44.01
CA THR A 181 12.86 38.74 -45.21
C THR A 181 13.92 39.45 -46.02
N ILE A 182 14.76 40.26 -45.42
CA ILE A 182 15.81 41.00 -46.11
C ILE A 182 16.88 40.08 -46.73
N SER A 183 17.26 39.02 -45.99
CA SER A 183 18.29 38.09 -46.44
C SER A 183 17.85 37.12 -47.55
N HIS A 184 16.55 36.83 -47.64
CA HIS A 184 16.01 35.77 -48.57
C HIS A 184 15.04 36.29 -49.63
N SER A 185 14.67 37.57 -49.59
CA SER A 185 13.73 38.16 -50.55
C SER A 185 14.34 39.34 -51.25
N SER A 186 14.19 39.41 -52.57
CA SER A 186 14.61 40.58 -53.33
C SER A 186 13.67 41.75 -53.08
N ALA A 187 14.23 42.92 -52.85
CA ALA A 187 13.49 44.16 -52.68
C ALA A 187 13.17 44.78 -54.05
N PHE A 188 11.92 45.25 -54.19
CA PHE A 188 11.54 46.12 -55.29
C PHE A 188 11.72 47.56 -54.81
N MET A 189 12.55 48.31 -55.52
CA MET A 189 12.79 49.74 -55.21
C MET A 189 11.68 50.58 -55.80
N GLN A 190 10.98 51.32 -54.96
CA GLN A 190 10.01 52.33 -55.38
C GLN A 190 10.68 53.56 -55.97
N GLY A 191 9.99 54.39 -56.72
CA GLY A 191 10.54 55.61 -57.29
C GLY A 191 11.07 56.61 -56.27
N ASN A 192 10.69 56.52 -55.01
CA ASN A 192 11.19 57.31 -53.86
C ASN A 192 12.40 56.65 -53.19
N GLY A 193 12.92 55.55 -53.69
CA GLY A 193 14.08 54.83 -53.13
C GLY A 193 13.75 53.87 -51.96
N ALA A 194 12.47 53.71 -51.58
CA ALA A 194 12.07 52.85 -50.49
C ALA A 194 12.00 51.35 -50.95
N PRO A 195 12.57 50.40 -50.25
CA PRO A 195 12.48 48.98 -50.59
C PRO A 195 11.15 48.38 -50.15
N VAL A 196 10.49 47.66 -51.07
CA VAL A 196 9.27 46.89 -50.80
C VAL A 196 9.55 45.42 -50.98
N TYR A 197 9.22 44.60 -49.99
CA TYR A 197 9.37 43.15 -50.03
C TYR A 197 8.03 42.50 -50.27
N LEU A 198 7.85 41.83 -51.42
CA LEU A 198 6.60 41.12 -51.77
C LEU A 198 6.50 39.74 -51.11
N LYS A 199 7.65 39.12 -50.83
CA LYS A 199 7.74 37.81 -50.14
C LYS A 199 8.20 38.01 -48.73
N LEU A 200 7.22 38.14 -47.78
CA LEU A 200 7.50 38.33 -46.40
C LEU A 200 7.71 36.97 -45.71
N VAL A 201 8.75 36.87 -44.86
CA VAL A 201 8.94 35.72 -43.98
C VAL A 201 8.35 36.10 -42.62
N ASN A 202 7.28 35.41 -42.24
CA ASN A 202 6.61 35.62 -40.95
C ASN A 202 7.13 34.62 -39.92
N LYS A 203 7.16 35.01 -38.63
CA LYS A 203 7.50 34.14 -37.52
C LYS A 203 6.29 33.88 -36.66
N LYS A 204 6.03 32.60 -36.38
CA LYS A 204 5.01 32.15 -35.45
C LYS A 204 5.68 31.44 -34.28
N ARG A 205 5.33 31.83 -33.04
CA ARG A 205 5.70 31.07 -31.86
C ARG A 205 4.72 29.91 -31.73
N ILE A 206 5.24 28.71 -31.64
CA ILE A 206 4.46 27.49 -31.36
C ILE A 206 5.07 26.76 -30.17
N VAL A 207 4.25 26.05 -29.43
CA VAL A 207 4.75 25.19 -28.35
C VAL A 207 5.64 24.10 -28.93
N ASN A 208 6.79 23.89 -28.32
CA ASN A 208 7.72 22.86 -28.73
C ASN A 208 7.43 21.55 -28.00
N TYR A 209 6.63 20.68 -28.61
CA TYR A 209 6.33 19.36 -28.07
C TYR A 209 7.44 18.32 -28.29
N GLU A 210 8.45 18.66 -29.08
CA GLU A 210 9.65 17.84 -29.31
C GLU A 210 10.78 18.20 -28.32
N GLU A 211 10.47 19.02 -27.29
CA GLU A 211 11.47 19.47 -26.33
C GLU A 211 11.92 18.34 -25.40
N GLU A 212 13.16 17.92 -25.55
CA GLU A 212 13.72 16.73 -24.89
C GLU A 212 13.64 16.79 -23.35
N LEU A 213 13.83 17.97 -22.77
CA LEU A 213 13.72 18.14 -21.31
C LEU A 213 12.31 17.80 -20.82
N PHE A 214 11.27 18.24 -21.51
CA PHE A 214 9.89 17.95 -21.14
C PHE A 214 9.52 16.49 -21.42
N ILE A 215 10.03 15.91 -22.52
CA ILE A 215 9.87 14.48 -22.81
C ILE A 215 10.45 13.64 -21.67
N ILE A 216 11.68 13.93 -21.25
CA ILE A 216 12.32 13.25 -20.12
C ILE A 216 11.53 13.48 -18.83
N TYR A 217 11.13 14.71 -18.55
CA TYR A 217 10.37 15.06 -17.35
C TYR A 217 9.02 14.33 -17.26
N TYR A 218 8.21 14.39 -18.30
CA TYR A 218 6.93 13.68 -18.30
C TYR A 218 7.10 12.16 -18.32
N SER A 219 8.18 11.64 -18.90
CA SER A 219 8.54 10.22 -18.81
C SER A 219 8.89 9.80 -17.37
N ILE A 220 9.58 10.66 -16.61
CA ILE A 220 9.82 10.44 -15.18
C ILE A 220 8.50 10.44 -14.42
N LEU A 221 7.62 11.41 -14.63
CA LEU A 221 6.31 11.46 -13.97
C LEU A 221 5.46 10.23 -14.31
N ASN A 222 5.48 9.77 -15.56
CA ASN A 222 4.80 8.55 -15.97
C ASN A 222 5.35 7.31 -15.24
N TYR A 223 6.66 7.21 -15.12
CA TYR A 223 7.31 6.16 -14.33
C TYR A 223 6.88 6.21 -12.86
N LEU A 224 6.90 7.40 -12.25
CA LEU A 224 6.48 7.58 -10.85
C LEU A 224 5.01 7.22 -10.63
N ASN A 225 4.13 7.57 -11.56
CA ASN A 225 2.72 7.18 -11.52
C ASN A 225 2.57 5.65 -11.63
N ALA A 226 3.35 5.03 -12.53
CA ALA A 226 3.30 3.59 -12.77
C ALA A 226 3.85 2.79 -11.59
N GLU A 227 4.98 3.21 -11.04
CA GLU A 227 5.71 2.47 -9.99
C GLU A 227 5.14 2.72 -8.60
N TYR A 228 4.94 3.98 -8.22
CA TYR A 228 4.53 4.35 -6.86
C TYR A 228 3.06 4.77 -6.75
N GLY A 229 2.30 4.75 -7.85
CA GLY A 229 0.88 5.10 -7.84
C GLY A 229 0.58 6.58 -7.60
N PHE A 230 1.52 7.49 -7.86
CA PHE A 230 1.21 8.91 -7.89
C PHE A 230 0.22 9.19 -9.03
N GLN A 231 -0.73 10.08 -8.79
CA GLN A 231 -1.74 10.47 -9.78
C GLN A 231 -1.41 11.86 -10.35
N THR A 232 -0.19 12.01 -10.86
CA THR A 232 0.28 13.28 -11.40
C THR A 232 -0.21 13.44 -12.83
N PRO A 233 -0.84 14.58 -13.19
CA PRO A 233 -1.25 14.84 -14.56
C PRO A 233 -0.04 14.87 -15.50
N ILE A 234 -0.18 14.23 -16.66
CA ILE A 234 0.86 14.17 -17.69
C ILE A 234 0.33 14.83 -18.96
N ASN A 235 1.14 15.67 -19.58
CA ASN A 235 0.79 16.26 -20.85
C ASN A 235 1.03 15.22 -21.97
N ILE A 236 -0.07 14.72 -22.55
CA ILE A 236 -0.09 13.67 -23.57
C ILE A 236 0.45 14.12 -24.94
N GLN A 237 0.69 15.40 -25.14
CA GLN A 237 1.22 15.92 -26.40
C GLN A 237 2.72 15.67 -26.56
N TYR A 238 3.42 15.34 -25.45
CA TYR A 238 4.81 14.94 -25.49
C TYR A 238 4.93 13.43 -25.70
N GLU A 239 5.82 12.99 -26.58
CA GLU A 239 6.09 11.57 -26.82
C GLU A 239 6.91 11.00 -25.65
N LEU A 240 6.30 10.10 -24.87
CA LEU A 240 6.92 9.60 -23.65
C LEU A 240 7.90 8.46 -23.93
N ILE A 241 9.02 8.49 -23.25
CA ILE A 241 9.97 7.38 -23.19
C ILE A 241 9.43 6.34 -22.19
N THR A 242 9.10 5.14 -22.64
CA THR A 242 8.47 4.12 -21.81
C THR A 242 9.14 2.74 -21.93
N GLY A 243 8.75 1.79 -21.08
CA GLY A 243 9.14 0.40 -21.18
C GLY A 243 10.65 0.15 -21.11
N LYS A 244 11.18 -0.62 -22.07
CA LYS A 244 12.62 -0.97 -22.13
C LYS A 244 13.52 0.27 -22.28
N GLN A 245 13.09 1.22 -23.09
CA GLN A 245 13.86 2.44 -23.34
C GLN A 245 14.01 3.28 -22.07
N PHE A 246 12.95 3.43 -21.25
CA PHE A 246 13.06 4.15 -19.98
C PHE A 246 13.96 3.42 -18.97
N LYS A 247 13.98 2.08 -18.99
CA LYS A 247 14.90 1.30 -18.17
C LYS A 247 16.37 1.59 -18.50
N GLU A 248 16.70 1.80 -19.78
CA GLU A 248 18.05 2.22 -20.18
C GLU A 248 18.37 3.65 -19.67
N TYR A 249 17.36 4.54 -19.67
CA TYR A 249 17.53 5.87 -19.06
C TYR A 249 17.85 5.78 -17.57
N LEU A 250 17.19 4.88 -16.82
CA LEU A 250 17.49 4.64 -15.40
C LEU A 250 18.89 4.05 -15.16
N LYS A 251 19.46 3.31 -16.11
CA LYS A 251 20.82 2.75 -16.01
C LYS A 251 21.93 3.76 -16.27
N GLY A 252 21.61 5.00 -16.66
CA GLY A 252 22.57 6.09 -16.83
C GLY A 252 22.43 6.90 -18.12
N MET A 253 21.70 6.39 -19.13
CA MET A 253 21.46 7.13 -20.38
C MET A 253 20.76 8.46 -20.11
N GLY A 254 19.77 8.50 -19.18
CA GLY A 254 19.06 9.72 -18.82
C GLY A 254 19.97 10.82 -18.31
N LYS A 255 20.93 10.48 -17.43
CA LYS A 255 21.96 11.41 -16.95
C LYS A 255 22.80 11.96 -18.10
N MET A 256 23.29 11.09 -18.97
CA MET A 256 24.14 11.47 -20.12
C MET A 256 23.39 12.41 -21.06
N ARG A 257 22.12 12.08 -21.41
CA ARG A 257 21.32 12.94 -22.29
C ARG A 257 21.05 14.31 -21.68
N LEU A 258 20.70 14.39 -20.40
CA LEU A 258 20.50 15.66 -19.71
C LEU A 258 21.77 16.53 -19.69
N MET A 259 22.95 15.95 -19.50
CA MET A 259 24.21 16.69 -19.59
C MET A 259 24.42 17.31 -20.99
N GLN A 260 24.07 16.59 -22.06
CA GLN A 260 24.20 17.07 -23.44
C GLN A 260 23.27 18.24 -23.75
N ILE A 261 22.08 18.30 -23.16
CA ILE A 261 21.09 19.34 -23.45
C ILE A 261 21.14 20.54 -22.49
N LYS A 262 21.93 20.49 -21.43
CA LYS A 262 21.98 21.55 -20.38
C LYS A 262 22.16 22.95 -20.95
N TYR A 263 23.04 23.08 -21.93
CA TYR A 263 23.43 24.37 -22.53
C TYR A 263 22.35 24.99 -23.42
N LYS A 264 21.21 24.30 -23.64
CA LYS A 264 20.06 24.83 -24.37
C LYS A 264 19.18 25.74 -23.50
N TYR A 265 19.31 25.65 -22.17
CA TYR A 265 18.39 26.31 -21.23
C TYR A 265 19.05 27.46 -20.52
N PHE A 266 18.35 28.60 -20.47
CA PHE A 266 18.78 29.84 -19.85
C PHE A 266 17.79 30.41 -18.84
N SER A 267 16.53 29.91 -18.84
CA SER A 267 15.55 30.35 -17.87
C SER A 267 15.69 29.60 -16.54
N ASP A 268 15.55 30.31 -15.42
CA ASP A 268 15.65 29.73 -14.08
C ASP A 268 14.73 28.51 -13.90
N LYS A 269 13.49 28.58 -14.44
CA LYS A 269 12.55 27.46 -14.37
C LYS A 269 13.01 26.25 -15.15
N ALA A 270 13.56 26.44 -16.34
CA ALA A 270 14.08 25.33 -17.15
C ALA A 270 15.32 24.70 -16.52
N LEU A 271 16.21 25.51 -15.97
CA LEU A 271 17.39 25.04 -15.23
C LEU A 271 16.99 24.30 -13.96
N GLN A 272 16.00 24.80 -13.21
CA GLN A 272 15.45 24.11 -12.04
C GLN A 272 14.87 22.75 -12.43
N LEU A 273 14.08 22.68 -13.50
CA LEU A 273 13.52 21.43 -14.01
C LEU A 273 14.62 20.47 -14.44
N TRP A 274 15.64 20.98 -15.14
CA TRP A 274 16.81 20.20 -15.55
C TRP A 274 17.53 19.61 -14.33
N ASP A 275 17.81 20.44 -13.31
CA ASP A 275 18.49 19.99 -12.08
C ASP A 275 17.72 18.87 -11.37
N MET A 276 16.39 18.97 -11.28
CA MET A 276 15.55 17.94 -10.67
C MET A 276 15.55 16.63 -11.48
N CYS A 277 15.43 16.71 -12.82
CA CYS A 277 15.50 15.53 -13.69
C CYS A 277 16.89 14.87 -13.65
N TYR A 278 17.94 15.67 -13.62
CA TYR A 278 19.31 15.17 -13.51
C TYR A 278 19.54 14.43 -12.19
N ALA A 279 19.10 15.01 -11.10
CA ALA A 279 19.18 14.38 -9.78
C ALA A 279 18.42 13.06 -9.69
N PHE A 280 17.27 12.99 -10.32
CA PHE A 280 16.48 11.76 -10.37
C PHE A 280 17.30 10.60 -10.97
N PHE A 281 17.98 10.82 -12.09
CA PHE A 281 18.81 9.79 -12.71
C PHE A 281 20.18 9.58 -12.05
N GLU A 282 20.73 10.61 -11.44
CA GLU A 282 22.02 10.48 -10.73
C GLU A 282 21.87 9.79 -9.38
N ASN A 283 20.65 9.69 -8.84
CA ASN A 283 20.41 9.38 -7.43
C ASN A 283 21.25 10.31 -6.52
N SER A 284 21.49 11.54 -6.98
CA SER A 284 22.30 12.51 -6.29
C SER A 284 21.46 13.27 -5.28
N TYR A 285 21.94 13.32 -4.07
CA TYR A 285 21.19 13.70 -2.89
C TYR A 285 21.50 15.13 -2.43
N ARG A 286 22.07 15.95 -3.28
CA ARG A 286 22.46 17.33 -2.94
C ARG A 286 21.95 18.33 -3.95
N ILE A 287 20.65 18.57 -3.95
CA ILE A 287 20.07 19.61 -4.80
C ILE A 287 19.56 20.74 -3.92
N ALA A 288 19.87 21.97 -4.35
CA ALA A 288 19.24 23.14 -3.78
C ALA A 288 17.84 23.28 -4.34
N ILE A 289 16.84 22.79 -3.62
CA ILE A 289 15.43 23.00 -3.97
C ILE A 289 14.90 24.15 -3.12
N ASN A 290 14.15 25.07 -3.74
CA ASN A 290 13.40 26.07 -3.02
C ASN A 290 12.20 25.38 -2.34
N ALA A 291 12.43 24.72 -1.20
CA ALA A 291 11.38 24.13 -0.41
C ALA A 291 10.72 25.23 0.43
N HIS A 292 9.59 25.77 -0.06
CA HIS A 292 8.76 26.69 0.70
C HIS A 292 7.82 25.99 1.68
N ALA A 293 7.75 24.68 1.64
CA ALA A 293 6.86 23.88 2.48
C ALA A 293 7.66 22.77 3.20
N GLN A 294 7.48 22.70 4.51
CA GLN A 294 7.89 21.56 5.30
C GLN A 294 6.69 20.64 5.45
N GLU A 295 6.80 19.46 4.93
CA GLU A 295 5.77 18.43 5.03
C GLU A 295 6.26 17.34 5.96
N TYR A 296 5.43 16.91 6.89
CA TYR A 296 5.69 15.69 7.61
C TYR A 296 4.44 14.81 7.60
N ILE A 297 4.65 13.52 7.53
CA ILE A 297 3.63 12.51 7.68
C ILE A 297 4.17 11.42 8.59
N LEU A 298 3.56 11.28 9.75
CA LEU A 298 3.93 10.31 10.76
C LEU A 298 2.68 9.54 11.18
N ALA A 299 2.76 8.22 11.13
CA ALA A 299 1.74 7.35 11.68
C ALA A 299 2.13 6.96 13.11
N LYS A 300 1.28 7.30 14.06
CA LYS A 300 1.31 6.74 15.41
C LYS A 300 0.52 5.43 15.38
N ASN A 301 1.08 4.37 15.93
CA ASN A 301 0.46 3.04 15.86
C ASN A 301 0.30 2.56 14.40
N PHE A 302 1.41 2.30 13.73
CA PHE A 302 1.40 1.86 12.33
C PHE A 302 0.67 0.52 12.12
N ASN A 303 0.42 -0.25 13.19
CA ASN A 303 -0.48 -1.41 13.14
C ASN A 303 -1.84 -1.07 12.51
N ILE A 304 -2.43 0.10 12.83
CA ILE A 304 -3.71 0.55 12.24
C ILE A 304 -3.59 0.75 10.72
N VAL A 305 -2.44 1.23 10.26
CA VAL A 305 -2.18 1.38 8.81
C VAL A 305 -1.99 0.01 8.17
N PHE A 306 -1.30 -0.92 8.84
CA PHE A 306 -1.13 -2.28 8.37
C PHE A 306 -2.48 -3.03 8.30
N GLU A 307 -3.31 -2.94 9.34
CA GLU A 307 -4.69 -3.45 9.34
C GLU A 307 -5.48 -2.93 8.15
N ALA A 308 -5.44 -1.62 7.91
CA ALA A 308 -6.12 -1.02 6.77
C ALA A 308 -5.58 -1.48 5.40
N MET A 309 -4.27 -1.75 5.28
CA MET A 309 -3.70 -2.35 4.08
C MET A 309 -4.24 -3.76 3.84
N ILE A 310 -4.27 -4.59 4.88
CA ILE A 310 -4.78 -5.96 4.80
C ILE A 310 -6.28 -5.96 4.51
N ASP A 311 -7.03 -5.08 5.14
CA ASP A 311 -8.47 -4.95 4.91
C ASP A 311 -8.78 -4.58 3.46
N ASP A 312 -8.10 -3.58 2.91
CA ASP A 312 -8.24 -3.18 1.51
C ASP A 312 -7.84 -4.29 0.52
N LEU A 313 -6.82 -5.07 0.86
CA LEU A 313 -6.27 -6.11 -0.02
C LEU A 313 -6.91 -7.49 0.13
N ILE A 314 -7.59 -7.79 1.23
CA ILE A 314 -8.16 -9.11 1.55
C ILE A 314 -9.59 -9.00 2.04
N GLY A 315 -9.88 -8.07 2.94
CA GLY A 315 -11.18 -7.87 3.56
C GLY A 315 -12.24 -7.28 2.63
N THR A 316 -13.42 -7.06 3.17
CA THR A 316 -14.46 -6.22 2.59
C THR A 316 -14.41 -4.86 3.26
N PRO A 317 -14.51 -3.74 2.53
CA PRO A 317 -14.49 -2.41 3.14
C PRO A 317 -15.53 -2.31 4.26
N HIS A 318 -15.17 -1.68 5.37
CA HIS A 318 -16.08 -1.54 6.53
C HIS A 318 -17.38 -0.83 6.19
N THR A 319 -17.41 0.02 5.17
CA THR A 319 -18.61 0.67 4.65
C THR A 319 -19.65 -0.31 4.09
N ASP A 320 -19.19 -1.46 3.63
CA ASP A 320 -20.00 -2.48 2.97
C ASP A 320 -20.40 -3.61 3.95
N ILE A 321 -19.93 -3.54 5.20
CA ILE A 321 -20.26 -4.48 6.26
C ILE A 321 -21.43 -3.91 7.08
N PRO A 322 -22.42 -4.74 7.46
CA PRO A 322 -23.54 -4.29 8.28
C PRO A 322 -23.10 -3.65 9.60
N LYS A 323 -23.77 -2.58 9.99
CA LYS A 323 -23.56 -1.95 11.30
C LYS A 323 -23.81 -2.98 12.42
N GLY A 324 -22.90 -3.03 13.40
CA GLY A 324 -22.99 -3.94 14.53
C GLY A 324 -22.42 -5.33 14.30
N LEU A 325 -22.02 -5.66 13.06
CA LEU A 325 -21.28 -6.90 12.79
C LEU A 325 -19.77 -6.71 13.03
N ALA A 326 -19.19 -5.66 12.45
CA ALA A 326 -17.78 -5.34 12.64
C ALA A 326 -17.52 -4.58 13.95
N ASP A 327 -18.41 -3.63 14.32
CA ASP A 327 -18.29 -2.81 15.52
C ASP A 327 -19.39 -3.19 16.53
N GLN A 328 -19.09 -4.08 17.44
CA GLN A 328 -20.03 -4.51 18.45
C GLN A 328 -20.12 -3.55 19.65
N LYS A 329 -21.28 -3.53 20.34
CA LYS A 329 -21.55 -2.61 21.46
C LYS A 329 -20.56 -2.75 22.62
N ASP A 330 -19.91 -3.91 22.75
CA ASP A 330 -18.91 -4.20 23.80
C ASP A 330 -17.48 -3.74 23.42
N GLY A 331 -17.35 -3.01 22.29
CA GLY A 331 -16.07 -2.45 21.83
C GLY A 331 -15.12 -3.44 21.18
N LYS A 332 -15.55 -4.67 20.95
CA LYS A 332 -14.77 -5.69 20.25
C LYS A 332 -14.99 -5.55 18.75
N ARG A 333 -13.96 -5.09 18.08
CA ARG A 333 -13.94 -4.92 16.63
C ARG A 333 -13.24 -6.09 15.97
N VAL A 334 -13.84 -6.64 14.92
CA VAL A 334 -13.20 -7.60 14.01
C VAL A 334 -12.33 -6.82 13.03
N ASP A 335 -11.05 -7.16 12.91
CA ASP A 335 -10.12 -6.43 12.05
C ASP A 335 -10.46 -6.65 10.57
N HIS A 336 -10.69 -7.89 10.15
CA HIS A 336 -10.99 -8.23 8.76
C HIS A 336 -12.18 -9.16 8.68
N LEU A 337 -13.11 -8.82 7.81
CA LEU A 337 -14.30 -9.62 7.54
C LEU A 337 -14.57 -9.63 6.05
N TYR A 338 -14.92 -10.78 5.50
CA TYR A 338 -15.44 -10.90 4.15
C TYR A 338 -16.30 -12.15 4.01
N THR A 339 -17.19 -12.16 3.02
CA THR A 339 -17.98 -13.34 2.64
C THR A 339 -17.30 -14.06 1.50
N ASP A 340 -17.30 -15.38 1.55
CA ASP A 340 -16.88 -16.28 0.47
C ASP A 340 -17.62 -17.61 0.61
N LEU A 341 -17.46 -18.50 -0.36
CA LEU A 341 -18.11 -19.78 -0.41
C LEU A 341 -17.85 -20.61 0.85
N ALA A 342 -18.89 -21.28 1.34
CA ALA A 342 -18.76 -22.25 2.41
C ALA A 342 -17.76 -23.34 2.04
N LEU A 343 -17.04 -23.84 3.03
CA LEU A 343 -16.00 -24.86 2.85
C LEU A 343 -16.52 -26.16 2.26
N THR A 344 -17.80 -26.45 2.49
CA THR A 344 -18.49 -27.65 2.01
C THR A 344 -19.11 -27.51 0.62
N SER A 345 -19.21 -26.30 0.07
CA SER A 345 -19.80 -26.04 -1.25
C SER A 345 -18.75 -26.12 -2.35
N ASN A 346 -19.05 -26.91 -3.39
CA ASN A 346 -18.22 -27.00 -4.60
C ASN A 346 -18.83 -26.27 -5.80
N ASP A 347 -20.11 -25.92 -5.73
CA ASP A 347 -20.86 -25.38 -6.85
C ASP A 347 -21.21 -23.91 -6.61
N ALA A 348 -20.79 -23.04 -7.52
CA ALA A 348 -21.08 -21.61 -7.46
C ALA A 348 -22.60 -21.30 -7.58
N GLN A 349 -23.40 -22.20 -8.15
CA GLN A 349 -24.85 -22.03 -8.29
C GLN A 349 -25.65 -22.48 -7.07
N ALA A 350 -25.09 -23.37 -6.25
CA ALA A 350 -25.68 -23.85 -4.99
C ALA A 350 -24.90 -23.32 -3.78
N SER A 351 -24.13 -22.24 -3.98
CA SER A 351 -23.14 -21.78 -3.01
C SER A 351 -23.80 -21.04 -1.85
N ARG A 352 -23.62 -21.58 -0.67
CA ARG A 352 -23.81 -20.83 0.57
C ARG A 352 -22.53 -20.03 0.83
N GLU A 353 -22.68 -18.76 1.16
CA GLU A 353 -21.58 -17.93 1.60
C GLU A 353 -21.50 -17.95 3.13
N VAL A 354 -20.28 -17.94 3.64
CA VAL A 354 -19.97 -17.82 5.07
C VAL A 354 -19.03 -16.67 5.32
N TYR A 355 -19.00 -16.18 6.55
CA TYR A 355 -18.02 -15.18 6.95
C TYR A 355 -16.65 -15.80 7.19
N TYR A 356 -15.65 -15.15 6.63
CA TYR A 356 -14.25 -15.37 6.95
C TYR A 356 -13.78 -14.25 7.87
N ILE A 357 -13.22 -14.60 9.01
CA ILE A 357 -12.85 -13.67 10.05
C ILE A 357 -11.34 -13.65 10.18
N GLY A 358 -10.73 -12.48 10.00
CA GLY A 358 -9.30 -12.29 10.07
C GLY A 358 -8.88 -11.28 11.12
N ASP A 359 -7.63 -11.44 11.55
CA ASP A 359 -6.95 -10.51 12.44
C ASP A 359 -5.51 -10.34 11.94
N SER A 360 -5.06 -9.11 11.78
CA SER A 360 -3.71 -8.83 11.31
C SER A 360 -2.78 -8.51 12.47
N LYS A 361 -1.60 -9.13 12.45
CA LYS A 361 -0.58 -8.94 13.47
C LYS A 361 0.64 -8.26 12.90
N TYR A 362 0.88 -7.06 13.36
CA TYR A 362 2.01 -6.25 12.96
C TYR A 362 3.17 -6.43 13.96
N TYR A 363 4.04 -7.39 13.67
CA TYR A 363 5.19 -7.75 14.49
C TYR A 363 6.52 -7.56 13.77
N LYS A 364 7.62 -7.69 14.50
CA LYS A 364 8.95 -7.88 13.93
C LYS A 364 9.01 -9.19 13.16
N ASN A 365 9.87 -9.28 12.18
CA ASN A 365 9.96 -10.47 11.33
C ASN A 365 10.27 -11.73 12.16
N GLY A 366 9.39 -12.72 12.09
CA GLY A 366 9.53 -14.01 12.78
C GLY A 366 9.03 -14.05 14.23
N HIS A 367 8.36 -13.01 14.72
CA HIS A 367 7.78 -13.01 16.07
C HIS A 367 6.54 -13.91 16.16
N PRO A 368 6.43 -14.81 17.16
CA PRO A 368 5.30 -15.73 17.27
C PRO A 368 4.02 -15.04 17.76
N LEU A 369 2.87 -15.66 17.48
CA LEU A 369 1.58 -15.25 18.03
C LEU A 369 1.47 -15.58 19.51
N THR A 370 0.76 -14.74 20.26
CA THR A 370 0.47 -14.96 21.69
C THR A 370 -0.84 -15.75 21.85
N SER A 371 -0.94 -16.53 22.91
CA SER A 371 -2.17 -17.25 23.26
C SER A 371 -3.37 -16.32 23.44
N GLU A 372 -3.14 -15.11 23.96
CA GLU A 372 -4.18 -14.09 24.13
C GLU A 372 -4.84 -13.69 22.81
N SER A 373 -4.05 -13.56 21.73
CA SER A 373 -4.56 -13.26 20.39
C SER A 373 -5.49 -14.36 19.90
N ILE A 374 -5.15 -15.62 20.14
CA ILE A 374 -5.97 -16.79 19.77
C ILE A 374 -7.31 -16.75 20.51
N TYR A 375 -7.32 -16.49 21.82
CA TYR A 375 -8.58 -16.39 22.59
C TYR A 375 -9.47 -15.23 22.13
N LYS A 376 -8.88 -14.09 21.77
CA LYS A 376 -9.64 -12.98 21.18
C LYS A 376 -10.35 -13.39 19.88
N GLN A 377 -9.67 -14.14 19.04
CA GLN A 377 -10.23 -14.59 17.76
C GLN A 377 -11.44 -15.50 17.94
N TYR A 378 -11.44 -16.40 18.92
CA TYR A 378 -12.61 -17.19 19.29
C TYR A 378 -13.79 -16.32 19.71
N THR A 379 -13.53 -15.26 20.46
CA THR A 379 -14.58 -14.32 20.86
C THR A 379 -15.18 -13.61 19.64
N TYR A 380 -14.35 -13.19 18.70
CA TYR A 380 -14.83 -12.54 17.47
C TYR A 380 -15.73 -13.47 16.64
N ALA A 381 -15.32 -14.72 16.45
CA ALA A 381 -16.13 -15.70 15.74
C ALA A 381 -17.50 -15.91 16.39
N ARG A 382 -17.55 -16.08 17.71
CA ARG A 382 -18.81 -16.19 18.44
C ARG A 382 -19.68 -14.94 18.32
N ASN A 383 -19.08 -13.76 18.33
CA ASN A 383 -19.81 -12.52 18.17
C ASN A 383 -20.45 -12.39 16.77
N VAL A 384 -19.76 -12.82 15.73
CA VAL A 384 -20.29 -12.84 14.36
C VAL A 384 -21.46 -13.82 14.25
N ILE A 385 -21.33 -15.02 14.82
CA ILE A 385 -22.43 -16.01 14.88
C ILE A 385 -23.63 -15.42 15.63
N GLN A 386 -23.41 -14.85 16.81
CA GLN A 386 -24.47 -14.28 17.64
C GLN A 386 -25.17 -13.11 16.94
N TRP A 387 -24.42 -12.27 16.22
CA TRP A 387 -25.01 -11.19 15.43
C TRP A 387 -25.95 -11.73 14.35
N ASN A 388 -25.53 -12.77 13.62
CA ASN A 388 -26.37 -13.43 12.61
C ASN A 388 -27.66 -14.02 13.23
N ILE A 389 -27.53 -14.73 14.34
CA ILE A 389 -28.66 -15.26 15.06
C ILE A 389 -29.62 -14.14 15.45
N ASN A 390 -29.11 -13.08 16.05
CA ASN A 390 -29.93 -11.94 16.47
C ASN A 390 -30.57 -11.21 15.29
N LEU A 391 -29.94 -11.19 14.13
CA LEU A 391 -30.52 -10.56 12.94
C LEU A 391 -31.81 -11.25 12.49
N PHE A 392 -31.89 -12.58 12.59
CA PHE A 392 -33.04 -13.37 12.12
C PHE A 392 -34.03 -13.74 13.22
N LEU A 393 -33.58 -13.87 14.46
CA LEU A 393 -34.43 -14.35 15.56
C LEU A 393 -34.96 -13.24 16.48
N SER A 394 -34.32 -12.08 16.55
CA SER A 394 -34.77 -11.04 17.47
C SER A 394 -36.00 -10.29 16.95
N ASP A 395 -36.89 -9.93 17.87
CA ASP A 395 -38.02 -9.05 17.60
C ASP A 395 -37.52 -7.61 17.32
N ASP A 396 -37.99 -7.02 16.23
CA ASP A 396 -37.60 -5.68 15.81
C ASP A 396 -38.35 -4.55 16.56
N THR A 397 -39.29 -4.90 17.43
CA THR A 397 -40.10 -3.92 18.18
C THR A 397 -39.26 -3.02 19.10
N ALA A 398 -38.09 -3.50 19.52
CA ALA A 398 -37.17 -2.76 20.38
C ALA A 398 -36.27 -1.76 19.63
N PHE A 399 -36.31 -1.73 18.30
CA PHE A 399 -35.45 -0.87 17.45
C PHE A 399 -36.24 0.31 16.91
N ASP A 400 -35.56 1.42 16.65
CA ASP A 400 -36.14 2.56 15.96
C ASP A 400 -36.42 2.28 14.47
N ASP A 401 -37.14 3.18 13.80
CA ASP A 401 -37.56 2.97 12.41
C ASP A 401 -36.40 2.92 11.41
N GLU A 402 -35.29 3.60 11.68
CA GLU A 402 -34.09 3.59 10.85
C GLU A 402 -33.34 2.26 11.01
N ASP A 403 -33.17 1.81 12.25
CA ASP A 403 -32.53 0.54 12.56
C ASP A 403 -33.36 -0.65 12.03
N ARG A 404 -34.69 -0.60 12.11
CA ARG A 404 -35.59 -1.62 11.51
C ARG A 404 -35.40 -1.72 9.99
N LYS A 405 -35.34 -0.59 9.30
CA LYS A 405 -35.09 -0.57 7.84
C LYS A 405 -33.72 -1.13 7.49
N ASN A 406 -32.70 -0.77 8.25
CA ASN A 406 -31.34 -1.29 8.06
C ASN A 406 -31.30 -2.81 8.30
N ARG A 407 -31.92 -3.30 9.36
CA ARG A 407 -32.01 -4.74 9.67
C ARG A 407 -32.80 -5.52 8.61
N ALA A 408 -33.89 -4.95 8.09
CA ALA A 408 -34.64 -5.56 6.99
C ALA A 408 -33.80 -5.69 5.72
N LYS A 409 -33.05 -4.64 5.38
CA LYS A 409 -32.10 -4.65 4.27
C LYS A 409 -30.98 -5.67 4.48
N ASP A 410 -30.43 -5.73 5.69
CA ASP A 410 -29.39 -6.68 6.04
C ASP A 410 -29.91 -8.13 5.95
N ARG A 411 -31.13 -8.42 6.45
CA ARG A 411 -31.78 -9.74 6.27
C ARG A 411 -31.93 -10.12 4.82
N GLU A 412 -32.33 -9.19 3.96
CA GLU A 412 -32.44 -9.43 2.53
C GLU A 412 -31.07 -9.70 1.90
N SER A 413 -30.06 -8.88 2.22
CA SER A 413 -28.71 -9.02 1.72
C SER A 413 -28.04 -10.32 2.17
N PHE A 414 -28.34 -10.79 3.39
CA PHE A 414 -27.77 -12.00 3.98
C PHE A 414 -28.71 -13.20 3.91
N ARG A 415 -29.78 -13.12 3.14
CA ARG A 415 -30.79 -14.19 3.02
C ARG A 415 -30.20 -15.51 2.53
N ASP A 416 -29.21 -15.46 1.67
CA ASP A 416 -28.54 -16.63 1.12
C ASP A 416 -27.25 -16.99 1.86
N ILE A 417 -26.86 -16.15 2.83
CA ILE A 417 -25.77 -16.45 3.74
C ILE A 417 -26.33 -17.34 4.84
N HIS A 418 -25.70 -18.47 5.01
CA HIS A 418 -25.88 -19.48 5.99
C HIS A 418 -26.33 -18.95 7.37
N LEU A 419 -27.19 -19.58 8.02
CA LEU A 419 -27.96 -19.29 9.25
C LEU A 419 -29.35 -18.68 9.03
N GLN A 420 -29.94 -18.89 7.89
CA GLN A 420 -31.30 -18.42 7.60
C GLN A 420 -32.41 -19.20 8.27
N ASP A 421 -32.11 -20.41 8.60
CA ASP A 421 -33.17 -21.28 9.06
C ASP A 421 -33.36 -21.13 10.56
N THR A 422 -34.47 -20.52 10.91
CA THR A 422 -34.88 -20.17 12.26
C THR A 422 -35.04 -21.35 13.20
N GLY A 423 -35.03 -22.58 12.70
CA GLY A 423 -35.39 -23.71 13.50
C GLY A 423 -34.30 -24.69 13.88
N ALA A 424 -33.21 -24.77 13.14
CA ALA A 424 -32.41 -25.98 13.22
C ALA A 424 -30.88 -25.78 13.18
N THR A 425 -30.35 -24.61 12.86
CA THR A 425 -29.00 -24.63 12.30
C THR A 425 -28.10 -23.53 12.77
N GLU A 426 -28.07 -23.25 14.03
CA GLU A 426 -27.01 -22.40 14.58
C GLU A 426 -25.64 -23.01 14.30
N GLY A 427 -24.90 -22.44 13.35
CA GLY A 427 -23.51 -22.72 13.18
C GLY A 427 -23.13 -24.05 12.53
N TYR A 428 -23.93 -24.53 11.59
CA TYR A 428 -23.58 -25.76 10.87
C TYR A 428 -22.49 -25.64 9.84
N ASP A 429 -22.14 -24.43 9.44
CA ASP A 429 -20.94 -24.21 8.64
C ASP A 429 -19.76 -23.75 9.51
N VAL A 430 -18.63 -24.34 9.24
CA VAL A 430 -17.37 -23.93 9.88
C VAL A 430 -17.06 -22.51 9.49
N ILE A 431 -16.86 -21.64 10.48
CA ILE A 431 -16.42 -20.27 10.27
C ILE A 431 -14.91 -20.25 10.19
N PRO A 432 -14.34 -19.94 9.01
CA PRO A 432 -12.89 -19.86 8.86
C PRO A 432 -12.33 -18.64 9.57
N ASN A 433 -11.30 -18.87 10.36
CA ASN A 433 -10.53 -17.82 11.03
C ASN A 433 -9.09 -17.85 10.59
N PHE A 434 -8.49 -16.67 10.47
CA PHE A 434 -7.09 -16.58 10.06
C PHE A 434 -6.37 -15.43 10.74
N PHE A 435 -5.08 -15.64 11.00
CA PHE A 435 -4.15 -14.58 11.34
C PHE A 435 -3.25 -14.27 10.16
N ILE A 436 -2.94 -12.99 9.99
CA ILE A 436 -2.01 -12.52 8.98
C ILE A 436 -0.89 -11.75 9.65
N SER A 437 0.36 -12.22 9.46
CA SER A 437 1.57 -11.53 9.90
C SER A 437 2.39 -11.03 8.71
N GLY A 438 3.14 -9.95 8.89
CA GLY A 438 4.07 -9.47 7.89
C GLY A 438 5.40 -10.20 7.94
N PHE A 439 5.97 -10.54 6.78
CA PHE A 439 7.36 -10.99 6.68
C PHE A 439 8.09 -10.25 5.55
N VAL A 440 9.41 -10.28 5.59
CA VAL A 440 10.28 -9.73 4.55
C VAL A 440 11.25 -10.82 4.10
N TYR A 441 11.43 -10.98 2.79
CA TYR A 441 12.46 -11.86 2.23
C TYR A 441 13.85 -11.26 2.43
N ASP A 442 14.85 -12.09 2.66
CA ASP A 442 16.23 -11.63 2.84
C ASP A 442 16.82 -10.97 1.58
N ASP A 443 16.31 -11.25 0.39
CA ASP A 443 16.65 -10.57 -0.86
C ASP A 443 15.69 -9.44 -1.25
N HIS A 444 14.81 -9.05 -0.36
CA HIS A 444 13.82 -7.97 -0.53
C HIS A 444 12.95 -8.08 -1.80
N ARG A 445 12.74 -9.30 -2.29
CA ARG A 445 11.90 -9.52 -3.48
C ARG A 445 10.43 -9.36 -3.18
N TYR A 446 9.69 -8.79 -4.13
CA TYR A 446 8.26 -8.50 -4.01
C TYR A 446 7.51 -8.57 -5.34
N ASN A 447 7.98 -9.36 -6.28
CA ASN A 447 7.35 -9.51 -7.60
C ASN A 447 6.03 -10.30 -7.51
N ALA A 448 5.10 -10.02 -8.41
CA ALA A 448 3.78 -10.68 -8.45
C ALA A 448 3.86 -12.21 -8.65
N GLY A 449 4.95 -12.72 -9.24
CA GLY A 449 5.21 -14.15 -9.44
C GLY A 449 5.73 -14.88 -8.20
N GLU A 450 6.13 -14.17 -7.16
CA GLU A 450 6.68 -14.75 -5.94
C GLU A 450 5.59 -15.29 -5.00
N LYS A 451 6.00 -16.12 -4.03
CA LYS A 451 5.13 -16.55 -2.95
C LYS A 451 4.96 -15.40 -1.94
N ASN A 452 4.13 -14.41 -2.30
CA ASN A 452 3.86 -13.26 -1.44
C ASN A 452 2.90 -13.57 -0.29
N ILE A 453 2.38 -14.78 -0.21
CA ILE A 453 1.67 -15.34 0.93
C ILE A 453 2.16 -16.76 1.14
N ARG A 454 2.37 -17.13 2.39
CA ARG A 454 2.81 -18.47 2.79
C ARG A 454 2.15 -18.85 4.10
N LYS A 455 2.10 -20.15 4.38
CA LYS A 455 1.72 -20.67 5.69
C LYS A 455 2.77 -20.24 6.71
N HIS A 456 2.30 -19.87 7.89
CA HIS A 456 3.20 -19.64 9.01
C HIS A 456 3.64 -20.99 9.59
N TYR A 457 4.92 -21.17 9.75
CA TYR A 457 5.50 -22.39 10.33
C TYR A 457 6.12 -22.06 11.69
N ASN A 458 5.86 -22.92 12.69
CA ASN A 458 6.51 -22.82 13.99
C ASN A 458 8.01 -23.17 13.89
N GLY A 459 8.73 -23.01 14.99
CA GLY A 459 10.15 -23.33 15.05
C GLY A 459 10.51 -24.79 14.74
N ASN A 460 9.53 -25.70 14.77
CA ASN A 460 9.68 -27.12 14.43
C ASN A 460 9.35 -27.43 12.97
N GLY A 461 9.03 -26.42 12.16
CA GLY A 461 8.67 -26.60 10.75
C GLY A 461 7.25 -27.10 10.50
N GLU A 462 6.37 -27.05 11.50
CA GLU A 462 4.96 -27.43 11.37
C GLU A 462 4.10 -26.22 11.05
N HIS A 463 3.10 -26.41 10.18
CA HIS A 463 2.14 -25.35 9.88
C HIS A 463 1.23 -25.07 11.09
N CYS A 464 1.16 -23.79 11.46
CA CYS A 464 0.33 -23.34 12.57
C CYS A 464 -1.14 -23.27 12.14
N THR A 465 -1.82 -24.41 12.15
CA THR A 465 -3.28 -24.48 12.04
C THR A 465 -3.81 -25.13 13.29
N THR A 466 -4.73 -24.44 13.95
CA THR A 466 -5.38 -24.95 15.15
C THR A 466 -6.83 -25.25 14.83
N VAL A 467 -7.27 -26.45 15.14
CA VAL A 467 -8.68 -26.83 15.15
C VAL A 467 -9.10 -26.94 16.62
N SER A 468 -10.07 -26.15 17.00
CA SER A 468 -10.65 -26.25 18.33
C SER A 468 -12.12 -26.63 18.20
N TYR A 469 -12.50 -27.69 18.87
CA TYR A 469 -13.89 -28.16 18.92
C TYR A 469 -14.23 -28.61 20.34
N GLN A 470 -15.46 -28.37 20.75
CA GLN A 470 -15.92 -28.81 22.05
C GLN A 470 -16.16 -30.33 22.10
N PHE A 471 -16.61 -30.89 20.96
CA PHE A 471 -16.90 -32.31 20.81
C PHE A 471 -16.16 -32.86 19.60
N PRO A 472 -15.33 -33.90 19.78
CA PRO A 472 -14.51 -34.45 18.68
C PRO A 472 -15.31 -34.93 17.48
N ASP A 473 -16.56 -35.37 17.71
CA ASP A 473 -17.43 -35.93 16.67
C ASP A 473 -18.36 -34.89 15.99
N ARG A 474 -18.20 -33.60 16.36
CA ARG A 474 -18.99 -32.50 15.82
C ARG A 474 -18.12 -31.53 15.09
N LEU A 475 -18.10 -31.62 13.78
CA LEU A 475 -17.38 -30.68 12.94
C LEU A 475 -18.13 -29.34 12.78
N PHE A 476 -19.43 -29.42 12.60
CA PHE A 476 -20.30 -28.29 12.32
C PHE A 476 -21.03 -27.84 13.58
N ASP A 477 -20.27 -27.30 14.53
CA ASP A 477 -20.80 -26.73 15.75
C ASP A 477 -20.27 -25.29 15.88
N ARG A 478 -21.06 -24.39 16.45
CA ARG A 478 -20.66 -23.00 16.72
C ARG A 478 -19.40 -22.90 17.57
N ASP A 479 -19.04 -23.94 18.29
CA ASP A 479 -17.83 -24.01 19.11
C ASP A 479 -16.63 -24.62 18.35
N THR A 480 -16.83 -25.04 17.11
CA THR A 480 -15.74 -25.54 16.26
C THR A 480 -15.16 -24.40 15.43
N LEU A 481 -13.90 -24.10 15.65
CA LEU A 481 -13.18 -23.04 14.95
C LEU A 481 -11.96 -23.59 14.26
N PHE A 482 -11.81 -23.25 12.99
CA PHE A 482 -10.58 -23.45 12.24
C PHE A 482 -9.79 -22.14 12.21
N LEU A 483 -8.62 -22.18 12.76
CA LEU A 483 -7.73 -21.03 12.85
C LEU A 483 -6.42 -21.34 12.13
N SER A 484 -6.16 -20.63 11.05
CA SER A 484 -4.93 -20.77 10.26
C SER A 484 -4.08 -19.50 10.36
N GLN A 485 -2.76 -19.66 10.31
CA GLN A 485 -1.81 -18.56 10.36
C GLN A 485 -1.08 -18.43 9.03
N TYR A 486 -1.01 -17.21 8.52
CA TYR A 486 -0.35 -16.88 7.26
C TYR A 486 0.62 -15.73 7.42
N ASP A 487 1.70 -15.79 6.67
CA ASP A 487 2.62 -14.67 6.52
C ASP A 487 2.45 -14.06 5.13
N VAL A 488 2.30 -12.75 5.07
CA VAL A 488 2.28 -11.98 3.82
C VAL A 488 3.57 -11.21 3.64
N ASN A 489 4.08 -11.16 2.41
CA ASN A 489 5.24 -10.34 2.09
C ASN A 489 4.88 -8.85 2.27
N PHE A 490 5.41 -8.25 3.32
CA PHE A 490 5.13 -6.87 3.69
C PHE A 490 5.47 -5.88 2.57
N LEU A 491 6.59 -6.10 1.88
CA LEU A 491 7.00 -5.25 0.77
C LEU A 491 5.99 -5.29 -0.38
N TYR A 492 5.45 -6.47 -0.68
CA TYR A 492 4.44 -6.63 -1.72
C TYR A 492 3.09 -6.02 -1.33
N VAL A 493 2.66 -6.21 -0.09
CA VAL A 493 1.44 -5.58 0.46
C VAL A 493 1.55 -4.06 0.41
N LEU A 494 2.66 -3.51 0.90
CA LEU A 494 2.94 -2.08 0.86
C LEU A 494 2.94 -1.54 -0.57
N PHE A 495 3.58 -2.24 -1.50
CA PHE A 495 3.65 -1.91 -2.92
C PHE A 495 2.25 -1.88 -3.57
N LEU A 496 1.43 -2.91 -3.38
CA LEU A 496 0.07 -2.96 -3.94
C LEU A 496 -0.81 -1.85 -3.37
N TYR A 497 -0.72 -1.62 -2.06
CA TYR A 497 -1.50 -0.59 -1.39
C TYR A 497 -1.08 0.82 -1.84
N ALA A 498 0.22 1.09 -1.90
CA ALA A 498 0.77 2.37 -2.32
C ALA A 498 0.42 2.71 -3.77
N ARG A 499 0.50 1.74 -4.68
CA ARG A 499 0.11 1.91 -6.11
C ARG A 499 -1.38 2.14 -6.29
N ASN A 500 -2.20 1.58 -5.44
CA ASN A 500 -3.64 1.74 -5.40
C ASN A 500 -4.36 1.45 -6.74
N LYS A 501 -3.92 0.42 -7.46
CA LYS A 501 -4.53 -0.01 -8.72
C LYS A 501 -5.60 -1.06 -8.50
N ALA A 502 -6.86 -0.75 -8.80
CA ALA A 502 -8.01 -1.59 -8.53
C ALA A 502 -7.89 -3.02 -9.10
N ASN A 503 -7.43 -3.16 -10.34
CA ASN A 503 -7.29 -4.48 -10.98
C ASN A 503 -6.24 -5.37 -10.29
N GLU A 504 -5.08 -4.81 -9.91
CA GLU A 504 -4.02 -5.56 -9.23
C GLU A 504 -4.47 -6.00 -7.84
N LYS A 505 -5.16 -5.12 -7.11
CA LYS A 505 -5.75 -5.43 -5.80
C LYS A 505 -6.81 -6.53 -5.92
N ALA A 506 -7.71 -6.44 -6.90
CA ALA A 506 -8.77 -7.43 -7.10
C ALA A 506 -8.21 -8.82 -7.44
N GLN A 507 -7.17 -8.90 -8.28
CA GLN A 507 -6.49 -10.16 -8.59
C GLN A 507 -5.82 -10.76 -7.35
N TRP A 508 -5.13 -9.94 -6.56
CA TRP A 508 -4.51 -10.37 -5.32
C TRP A 508 -5.55 -10.87 -4.31
N LYS A 509 -6.63 -10.10 -4.12
CA LYS A 509 -7.74 -10.44 -3.22
C LYS A 509 -8.31 -11.83 -3.53
N ARG A 510 -8.64 -12.11 -4.79
CA ARG A 510 -9.12 -13.43 -5.22
C ARG A 510 -8.11 -14.53 -4.90
N LYS A 511 -6.84 -14.34 -5.32
CA LYS A 511 -5.78 -15.32 -5.09
C LYS A 511 -5.62 -15.68 -3.61
N VAL A 512 -5.63 -14.68 -2.73
CA VAL A 512 -5.44 -14.90 -1.28
C VAL A 512 -6.65 -15.61 -0.68
N ARG A 513 -7.86 -15.20 -1.03
CA ARG A 513 -9.10 -15.84 -0.55
C ARG A 513 -9.18 -17.29 -1.01
N ASP A 514 -8.82 -17.58 -2.25
CA ASP A 514 -8.74 -18.95 -2.76
C ASP A 514 -7.71 -19.80 -2.00
N ILE A 515 -6.56 -19.25 -1.66
CA ILE A 515 -5.54 -19.95 -0.86
C ILE A 515 -6.14 -20.30 0.52
N PHE A 516 -6.73 -19.33 1.22
CA PHE A 516 -7.30 -19.56 2.55
C PHE A 516 -8.37 -20.64 2.51
N ARG A 517 -9.32 -20.53 1.58
CA ARG A 517 -10.40 -21.50 1.42
C ARG A 517 -9.86 -22.91 1.13
N ASN A 518 -8.96 -23.05 0.18
CA ASN A 518 -8.46 -24.36 -0.22
C ASN A 518 -7.63 -25.02 0.88
N GLU A 519 -6.81 -24.27 1.59
CA GLU A 519 -5.99 -24.82 2.68
C GLU A 519 -6.84 -25.29 3.87
N ILE A 520 -7.88 -24.54 4.23
CA ILE A 520 -8.81 -24.98 5.28
C ILE A 520 -9.57 -26.22 4.82
N ARG A 521 -9.99 -26.27 3.55
CA ARG A 521 -10.62 -27.47 2.97
C ARG A 521 -9.69 -28.69 3.01
N GLU A 522 -8.41 -28.53 2.72
CA GLU A 522 -7.44 -29.62 2.84
C GLU A 522 -7.36 -30.16 4.28
N VAL A 523 -7.36 -29.26 5.28
CA VAL A 523 -7.35 -29.68 6.70
C VAL A 523 -8.63 -30.44 7.04
N ILE A 524 -9.80 -29.97 6.57
CA ILE A 524 -11.08 -30.66 6.78
C ILE A 524 -11.04 -32.04 6.12
N GLN A 525 -10.64 -32.12 4.85
CA GLN A 525 -10.60 -33.39 4.09
C GLN A 525 -9.62 -34.41 4.66
N LYS A 526 -8.54 -33.94 5.28
CA LYS A 526 -7.55 -34.81 5.94
C LYS A 526 -8.13 -35.48 7.20
N ASN A 527 -9.01 -34.79 7.91
CA ASN A 527 -9.52 -35.25 9.20
C ASN A 527 -10.95 -35.79 9.13
N TYR A 528 -11.73 -35.41 8.11
CA TYR A 528 -13.14 -35.72 7.99
C TYR A 528 -13.54 -36.09 6.56
N CYS A 529 -14.48 -37.03 6.44
CA CYS A 529 -15.13 -37.35 5.18
C CYS A 529 -16.50 -36.67 5.13
N ILE A 530 -16.69 -35.78 4.14
CA ILE A 530 -17.93 -35.05 3.95
C ILE A 530 -18.69 -35.66 2.78
N TYR A 531 -19.93 -36.03 3.02
CA TYR A 531 -20.79 -36.67 2.04
C TYR A 531 -22.05 -35.81 1.79
N ALA A 532 -22.39 -35.60 0.52
CA ALA A 532 -23.67 -35.03 0.17
C ALA A 532 -24.77 -36.12 0.28
N MET A 533 -25.82 -35.86 1.03
CA MET A 533 -26.98 -36.73 1.11
C MET A 533 -28.07 -36.28 0.14
N ARG A 534 -28.74 -37.22 -0.52
CA ARG A 534 -29.94 -36.97 -1.30
C ARG A 534 -31.10 -37.69 -0.67
N ALA A 535 -32.25 -37.02 -0.59
CA ALA A 535 -33.48 -37.66 -0.16
C ALA A 535 -33.86 -38.79 -1.12
N LYS A 536 -34.38 -39.87 -0.59
CA LYS A 536 -34.96 -40.94 -1.42
C LYS A 536 -36.16 -40.39 -2.20
N LEU A 537 -36.41 -40.94 -3.40
CA LEU A 537 -37.57 -40.60 -4.21
C LEU A 537 -38.87 -40.70 -3.38
N GLY A 538 -39.67 -39.64 -3.38
CA GLY A 538 -40.91 -39.57 -2.64
C GLY A 538 -40.79 -39.13 -1.17
N VAL A 539 -39.59 -38.80 -0.70
CA VAL A 539 -39.35 -38.25 0.65
C VAL A 539 -38.99 -36.78 0.51
N ASP A 540 -39.72 -35.91 1.18
CA ASP A 540 -39.32 -34.54 1.38
C ASP A 540 -38.12 -34.52 2.35
N GLY A 541 -36.94 -34.25 1.82
CA GLY A 541 -35.69 -34.30 2.57
C GLY A 541 -35.63 -33.25 3.67
N GLU A 542 -36.18 -32.07 3.44
CA GLU A 542 -36.23 -30.98 4.40
C GLU A 542 -37.14 -31.31 5.58
N LEU A 543 -38.33 -31.74 5.29
CA LEU A 543 -39.30 -32.16 6.33
C LEU A 543 -38.80 -33.39 7.12
N TYR A 544 -38.08 -34.30 6.46
CA TYR A 544 -37.47 -35.45 7.13
C TYR A 544 -36.37 -34.99 8.08
N MET A 545 -35.50 -34.10 7.64
CA MET A 545 -34.41 -33.53 8.44
C MET A 545 -34.95 -32.80 9.66
N GLN A 546 -35.96 -31.95 9.50
CA GLN A 546 -36.62 -31.26 10.62
C GLN A 546 -37.18 -32.22 11.68
N LYS A 547 -37.80 -33.28 11.26
CA LYS A 547 -38.42 -34.27 12.19
C LYS A 547 -37.39 -35.16 12.89
N HIS A 548 -36.29 -35.49 12.24
CA HIS A 548 -35.30 -36.47 12.71
C HIS A 548 -33.97 -35.86 13.10
N PHE A 549 -33.91 -34.54 13.23
CA PHE A 549 -32.69 -33.81 13.49
C PHE A 549 -31.91 -34.33 14.72
N TYR A 550 -32.63 -34.58 15.83
CA TYR A 550 -32.00 -35.09 17.06
C TYR A 550 -31.41 -36.50 16.90
N GLU A 551 -31.97 -37.31 16.02
CA GLU A 551 -31.46 -38.64 15.72
C GLU A 551 -30.21 -38.59 14.82
N MET A 552 -30.09 -37.55 14.03
CA MET A 552 -28.98 -37.35 13.07
C MET A 552 -27.78 -36.65 13.71
N ASN A 553 -28.01 -35.87 14.76
CA ASN A 553 -26.97 -35.09 15.41
C ASN A 553 -25.92 -35.99 16.06
N GLY A 554 -24.67 -35.78 15.73
CA GLY A 554 -23.53 -36.56 16.24
C GLY A 554 -23.36 -37.96 15.64
N ARG A 555 -24.12 -38.30 14.59
CA ARG A 555 -23.98 -39.60 13.88
C ARG A 555 -23.15 -39.45 12.60
N VAL A 556 -22.30 -40.42 12.36
CA VAL A 556 -21.56 -40.54 11.10
C VAL A 556 -22.41 -41.37 10.15
N PHE A 557 -22.84 -40.82 9.02
CA PHE A 557 -23.60 -41.51 8.00
C PHE A 557 -22.63 -42.10 6.97
N LYS A 558 -22.79 -43.39 6.66
CA LYS A 558 -22.04 -44.00 5.55
C LYS A 558 -22.74 -43.72 4.23
N PRO A 559 -21.99 -43.45 3.15
CA PRO A 559 -22.60 -43.36 1.83
C PRO A 559 -23.20 -44.70 1.44
N TYR A 560 -24.28 -44.65 0.66
CA TYR A 560 -24.90 -45.83 0.08
C TYR A 560 -23.94 -46.45 -0.96
#